data_d9b6d9f289b512c2c95a8711087ae174
#
_entry.id   d9b6d9f289b512c2c95a8711087ae174
#
_cell.length_a   1.000
_cell.length_b   1.000
_cell.length_c   1.000
_cell.angle_alpha   90.00
_cell.angle_beta   90.00
_cell.angle_gamma   90.00
#
_symmetry.space_group_name_H-M   'P 1'
#
loop_
_entity.id
_entity.type
_entity.pdbx_description
1 polymer ?
#
loop_
_entity_poly.entity_id
_entity_poly.type
_entity_poly.pdbx_seq_one_letter_code
_entity_poly.pdbx_strand_id
1 'polypeptide(L)'
;QILRRTRGYMPEPVAVEKKGMCVLALGGEVEPSFALSVNDLIYSAQVPSDLTLEKSSAFYRRLVADWEELLHISPDLLVCDLHPCYTTSEESRKLAKELDVPVLEVQHHHGHALSVMAEHHLDGKCLAVIFDGTGFGTDGTVWGGEFLLCEDRSFIRVGAVKPISMISGDESVRQAWKSLLCHLVHSGIPSDDKRAAVVKVAVAGGLNTVKSSSMGRLFDAVSAALGLADYNTYQGRCAMLLENQAALAKREGKIPTELSFNEEVVETENGSVTFFDPAPLWEKVMGEDKAAAALGFHEAVIRIVERMAEKTGVETVILSGGCFANRLLLEGCVEALKGKGHAVYWNQALPPGDGGLAFGQAWYGMNQLNERKSYVRSISGSCGNH
;
A
#
# COMPACT_ATOMS: atom_id res chain seq x y z
N GLN A 1 -13.35 -10.33 3.80
CA GLN A 1 -12.66 -9.10 3.34
C GLN A 1 -13.58 -8.27 2.46
N ILE A 2 -13.69 -6.97 2.73
CA ILE A 2 -14.43 -6.00 1.92
C ILE A 2 -13.43 -5.36 0.94
N LEU A 3 -13.75 -5.39 -0.36
CA LEU A 3 -12.91 -4.73 -1.39
C LEU A 3 -13.33 -3.28 -1.64
N ARG A 4 -14.60 -2.96 -1.39
CA ARG A 4 -15.15 -1.61 -1.49
C ARG A 4 -16.17 -1.35 -0.40
N ARG A 5 -16.00 -0.24 0.33
CA ARG A 5 -16.93 0.19 1.34
C ARG A 5 -17.82 1.33 0.79
N THR A 6 -18.91 0.95 0.11
CA THR A 6 -19.84 1.88 -0.53
C THR A 6 -21.26 1.69 0.00
N ARG A 7 -22.28 1.76 -0.85
CA ARG A 7 -23.70 1.66 -0.47
C ARG A 7 -23.97 0.49 0.48
N GLY A 8 -24.68 0.76 1.58
CA GLY A 8 -25.02 -0.21 2.61
C GLY A 8 -24.02 -0.25 3.79
N TYR A 9 -22.79 0.25 3.59
CA TYR A 9 -21.79 0.39 4.66
C TYR A 9 -21.62 1.84 5.15
N MET A 10 -21.92 2.80 4.29
CA MET A 10 -21.92 4.21 4.66
C MET A 10 -23.31 4.63 5.16
N PRO A 11 -23.41 5.40 6.23
CA PRO A 11 -22.37 6.03 7.06
C PRO A 11 -21.98 5.22 8.32
N GLU A 12 -22.01 3.89 8.29
CA GLU A 12 -21.66 3.08 9.47
C GLU A 12 -20.18 3.29 9.86
N PRO A 13 -19.88 3.73 11.11
CA PRO A 13 -18.51 3.91 11.55
C PRO A 13 -17.85 2.60 11.96
N VAL A 14 -16.52 2.64 12.06
CA VAL A 14 -15.74 1.61 12.74
C VAL A 14 -15.24 2.18 14.06
N ALA A 15 -15.46 1.43 15.13
CA ALA A 15 -15.00 1.82 16.46
C ALA A 15 -13.49 1.59 16.62
N VAL A 16 -12.83 2.49 17.34
CA VAL A 16 -11.42 2.37 17.74
C VAL A 16 -11.33 2.54 19.25
N GLU A 17 -10.32 1.93 19.88
CA GLU A 17 -10.28 1.88 21.36
C GLU A 17 -10.14 3.24 22.06
N LYS A 18 -9.51 4.21 21.40
CA LYS A 18 -9.13 5.48 22.04
C LYS A 18 -9.96 6.63 21.49
N LYS A 19 -10.58 7.37 22.43
CA LYS A 19 -11.21 8.66 22.10
C LYS A 19 -10.13 9.65 21.69
N GLY A 20 -10.33 10.27 20.54
CA GLY A 20 -9.40 11.24 19.97
C GLY A 20 -10.06 12.59 19.71
N MET A 21 -9.31 13.44 19.04
CA MET A 21 -9.79 14.69 18.47
C MET A 21 -10.57 14.43 17.20
N CYS A 22 -11.33 15.43 16.76
CA CYS A 22 -11.94 15.40 15.46
C CYS A 22 -10.88 15.58 14.38
N VAL A 23 -10.68 14.56 13.57
CA VAL A 23 -9.70 14.52 12.49
C VAL A 23 -10.40 14.29 11.17
N LEU A 24 -10.05 15.09 10.17
CA LEU A 24 -10.39 14.85 8.77
C LEU A 24 -9.15 14.32 8.04
N ALA A 25 -9.22 13.10 7.53
CA ALA A 25 -8.20 12.49 6.68
C ALA A 25 -8.70 12.40 5.24
N LEU A 26 -7.86 12.79 4.27
CA LEU A 26 -8.27 12.89 2.85
C LEU A 26 -7.76 11.76 1.94
N GLY A 27 -7.15 10.69 2.52
CA GLY A 27 -6.77 9.48 1.79
C GLY A 27 -5.66 9.68 0.75
N GLY A 28 -5.69 8.82 -0.27
CA GLY A 28 -4.78 8.84 -1.42
C GLY A 28 -5.43 9.39 -2.68
N GLU A 29 -4.73 9.28 -3.83
CA GLU A 29 -5.18 9.82 -5.13
C GLU A 29 -5.99 8.81 -5.94
N VAL A 30 -5.60 7.52 -5.93
CA VAL A 30 -6.07 6.53 -6.92
C VAL A 30 -7.48 6.03 -6.62
N GLU A 31 -7.82 5.76 -5.37
CA GLU A 31 -9.17 5.42 -4.91
C GLU A 31 -9.56 6.43 -3.82
N PRO A 32 -9.94 7.67 -4.22
CA PRO A 32 -10.14 8.73 -3.27
C PRO A 32 -11.11 8.33 -2.17
N SER A 33 -10.66 8.50 -0.95
CA SER A 33 -11.45 8.26 0.25
C SER A 33 -11.22 9.40 1.23
N PHE A 34 -12.15 9.59 2.15
CA PHE A 34 -11.91 10.43 3.32
C PHE A 34 -12.43 9.74 4.56
N ALA A 35 -11.93 10.17 5.70
CA ALA A 35 -12.39 9.68 6.98
C ALA A 35 -12.52 10.82 7.98
N LEU A 36 -13.58 10.78 8.78
CA LEU A 36 -13.86 11.72 9.87
C LEU A 36 -13.91 10.97 11.19
N SER A 37 -13.13 11.41 12.18
CA SER A 37 -13.17 10.84 13.52
C SER A 37 -14.07 11.64 14.43
N VAL A 38 -14.89 10.94 15.23
CA VAL A 38 -15.78 11.51 16.25
C VAL A 38 -15.67 10.64 17.49
N ASN A 39 -15.05 11.14 18.55
CA ASN A 39 -14.75 10.39 19.77
C ASN A 39 -13.90 9.15 19.49
N ASP A 40 -14.49 7.95 19.63
CA ASP A 40 -13.91 6.62 19.39
C ASP A 40 -14.45 5.96 18.12
N LEU A 41 -15.07 6.74 17.24
CA LEU A 41 -15.62 6.27 15.97
C LEU A 41 -14.92 6.95 14.80
N ILE A 42 -14.64 6.19 13.75
CA ILE A 42 -14.14 6.72 12.48
C ILE A 42 -15.14 6.37 11.37
N TYR A 43 -15.64 7.41 10.74
CA TYR A 43 -16.54 7.35 9.59
C TYR A 43 -15.70 7.44 8.32
N SER A 44 -15.79 6.47 7.43
CA SER A 44 -15.04 6.45 6.17
C SER A 44 -15.98 6.44 4.98
N ALA A 45 -15.64 7.21 3.96
CA ALA A 45 -16.33 7.22 2.68
C ALA A 45 -15.34 7.10 1.53
N GLN A 46 -15.65 6.23 0.58
CA GLN A 46 -14.90 6.09 -0.67
C GLN A 46 -15.65 6.81 -1.78
N VAL A 47 -14.93 7.62 -2.56
CA VAL A 47 -15.48 8.41 -3.66
C VAL A 47 -15.12 7.72 -4.98
N PRO A 48 -16.08 7.21 -5.74
CA PRO A 48 -15.83 6.52 -7.00
C PRO A 48 -15.61 7.53 -8.14
N SER A 49 -14.54 8.32 -8.07
CA SER A 49 -14.20 9.27 -9.13
C SER A 49 -12.70 9.57 -9.18
N ASP A 50 -12.25 10.01 -10.33
CA ASP A 50 -10.87 10.46 -10.56
C ASP A 50 -10.76 11.94 -10.16
N LEU A 51 -9.99 12.26 -9.14
CA LEU A 51 -9.84 13.62 -8.60
C LEU A 51 -9.02 14.55 -9.49
N THR A 52 -8.34 14.03 -10.49
CA THR A 52 -7.63 14.87 -11.49
C THR A 52 -8.60 15.70 -12.34
N LEU A 53 -9.89 15.31 -12.34
CA LEU A 53 -10.95 16.06 -13.01
C LEU A 53 -11.53 17.12 -12.06
N GLU A 54 -11.55 18.39 -12.46
CA GLU A 54 -12.05 19.51 -11.67
C GLU A 54 -13.46 19.29 -11.07
N LYS A 55 -14.36 18.70 -11.84
CA LYS A 55 -15.72 18.37 -11.36
C LYS A 55 -15.72 17.31 -10.24
N SER A 56 -14.80 16.37 -10.31
CA SER A 56 -14.65 15.32 -9.29
C SER A 56 -14.06 15.89 -8.01
N SER A 57 -13.09 16.78 -8.11
CA SER A 57 -12.52 17.48 -6.97
C SER A 57 -13.56 18.36 -6.27
N ALA A 58 -14.37 19.11 -7.02
CA ALA A 58 -15.46 19.90 -6.46
C ALA A 58 -16.54 19.03 -5.76
N PHE A 59 -16.88 17.88 -6.36
CA PHE A 59 -17.79 16.91 -5.74
C PHE A 59 -17.22 16.33 -4.45
N TYR A 60 -15.93 15.97 -4.45
CA TYR A 60 -15.24 15.46 -3.27
C TYR A 60 -15.29 16.44 -2.09
N ARG A 61 -14.94 17.72 -2.34
CA ARG A 61 -15.03 18.79 -1.32
C ARG A 61 -16.45 18.94 -0.77
N ARG A 62 -17.45 18.93 -1.65
CA ARG A 62 -18.85 19.04 -1.22
C ARG A 62 -19.26 17.86 -0.36
N LEU A 63 -18.86 16.66 -0.74
CA LEU A 63 -19.19 15.46 0.03
C LEU A 63 -18.56 15.50 1.43
N VAL A 64 -17.33 15.99 1.56
CA VAL A 64 -16.68 16.20 2.86
C VAL A 64 -17.50 17.21 3.70
N ALA A 65 -17.87 18.37 3.13
CA ALA A 65 -18.66 19.37 3.83
C ALA A 65 -20.06 18.86 4.25
N ASP A 66 -20.73 18.10 3.37
CA ASP A 66 -22.03 17.49 3.66
C ASP A 66 -21.92 16.51 4.87
N TRP A 67 -20.78 15.81 5.02
CA TRP A 67 -20.54 14.91 6.14
C TRP A 67 -20.18 15.66 7.42
N GLU A 68 -19.42 16.75 7.36
CA GLU A 68 -19.16 17.63 8.51
C GLU A 68 -20.47 18.20 9.07
N GLU A 69 -21.36 18.64 8.18
CA GLU A 69 -22.70 19.11 8.56
C GLU A 69 -23.56 17.99 9.16
N LEU A 70 -23.59 16.80 8.52
CA LEU A 70 -24.37 15.64 8.99
C LEU A 70 -23.95 15.19 10.39
N LEU A 71 -22.64 15.16 10.64
CA LEU A 71 -22.10 14.71 11.92
C LEU A 71 -22.01 15.84 12.97
N HIS A 72 -22.33 17.08 12.60
CA HIS A 72 -22.23 18.29 13.44
C HIS A 72 -20.83 18.48 14.01
N ILE A 73 -19.80 18.36 13.18
CA ILE A 73 -18.39 18.44 13.58
C ILE A 73 -17.63 19.47 12.76
N SER A 74 -16.53 19.94 13.34
CA SER A 74 -15.48 20.69 12.66
C SER A 74 -14.15 20.02 12.99
N PRO A 75 -13.28 19.72 12.01
CA PRO A 75 -12.00 19.07 12.28
C PRO A 75 -11.08 19.99 13.11
N ASP A 76 -10.38 19.40 14.07
CA ASP A 76 -9.28 20.06 14.81
C ASP A 76 -7.93 19.87 14.12
N LEU A 77 -7.86 18.91 13.18
CA LEU A 77 -6.67 18.50 12.49
C LEU A 77 -7.02 17.88 11.14
N LEU A 78 -6.23 18.19 10.11
CA LEU A 78 -6.26 17.47 8.84
C LEU A 78 -5.09 16.52 8.73
N VAL A 79 -5.32 15.39 8.05
CA VAL A 79 -4.27 14.40 7.74
C VAL A 79 -4.34 14.06 6.26
N CYS A 80 -3.18 13.98 5.60
CA CYS A 80 -3.09 13.63 4.19
C CYS A 80 -1.90 12.71 3.91
N ASP A 81 -1.81 12.25 2.67
CA ASP A 81 -0.67 11.48 2.18
C ASP A 81 0.61 12.36 2.14
N LEU A 82 1.76 11.73 2.36
CA LEU A 82 3.08 12.37 2.25
C LEU A 82 3.39 12.84 0.82
N HIS A 83 2.67 12.32 -0.19
CA HIS A 83 2.93 12.68 -1.59
C HIS A 83 2.65 14.17 -1.84
N PRO A 84 3.65 14.96 -2.28
CA PRO A 84 3.55 16.42 -2.32
C PRO A 84 2.53 16.94 -3.34
N CYS A 85 2.30 16.18 -4.41
CA CYS A 85 1.51 16.59 -5.58
C CYS A 85 0.17 15.85 -5.70
N TYR A 86 -0.27 15.07 -4.73
CA TYR A 86 -1.62 14.51 -4.77
C TYR A 86 -2.65 15.61 -4.61
N THR A 87 -3.73 15.53 -5.40
CA THR A 87 -4.86 16.46 -5.31
C THR A 87 -5.42 16.47 -3.88
N THR A 88 -5.54 15.31 -3.24
CA THR A 88 -5.99 15.18 -1.85
C THR A 88 -5.06 15.88 -0.86
N SER A 89 -3.74 15.82 -1.06
CA SER A 89 -2.76 16.50 -0.21
C SER A 89 -2.81 18.02 -0.41
N GLU A 90 -2.98 18.50 -1.65
CA GLU A 90 -3.17 19.94 -1.93
C GLU A 90 -4.48 20.47 -1.32
N GLU A 91 -5.56 19.72 -1.46
CA GLU A 91 -6.85 20.06 -0.87
C GLU A 91 -6.79 20.10 0.67
N SER A 92 -6.10 19.14 1.30
CA SER A 92 -5.86 19.17 2.74
C SER A 92 -5.17 20.46 3.19
N ARG A 93 -4.11 20.86 2.48
CA ARG A 93 -3.37 22.10 2.82
C ARG A 93 -4.20 23.36 2.61
N LYS A 94 -5.08 23.39 1.59
CA LYS A 94 -6.00 24.52 1.33
C LYS A 94 -7.06 24.59 2.44
N LEU A 95 -7.74 23.48 2.70
CA LEU A 95 -8.81 23.41 3.70
C LEU A 95 -8.28 23.71 5.11
N ALA A 96 -7.09 23.22 5.46
CA ALA A 96 -6.47 23.51 6.75
C ALA A 96 -6.22 25.03 6.96
N LYS A 97 -5.83 25.74 5.91
CA LYS A 97 -5.68 27.21 5.96
C LYS A 97 -7.03 27.91 6.11
N GLU A 98 -8.07 27.42 5.45
CA GLU A 98 -9.44 27.96 5.55
C GLU A 98 -10.01 27.77 6.95
N LEU A 99 -9.72 26.62 7.60
CA LEU A 99 -10.21 26.28 8.93
C LEU A 99 -9.29 26.75 10.07
N ASP A 100 -8.10 27.25 9.76
CA ASP A 100 -7.05 27.64 10.73
C ASP A 100 -6.64 26.45 11.63
N VAL A 101 -6.45 25.27 11.06
CA VAL A 101 -6.06 24.04 11.76
C VAL A 101 -4.77 23.45 11.19
N PRO A 102 -4.01 22.65 11.97
CA PRO A 102 -2.80 22.02 11.49
C PRO A 102 -3.07 20.90 10.47
N VAL A 103 -2.03 20.58 9.67
CA VAL A 103 -1.98 19.41 8.77
C VAL A 103 -0.85 18.48 9.22
N LEU A 104 -1.12 17.17 9.21
CA LEU A 104 -0.12 16.11 9.32
C LEU A 104 -0.03 15.32 8.01
N GLU A 105 1.18 14.94 7.64
CA GLU A 105 1.44 14.08 6.49
C GLU A 105 1.82 12.68 6.97
N VAL A 106 1.22 11.64 6.37
CA VAL A 106 1.46 10.24 6.71
C VAL A 106 2.01 9.52 5.49
N GLN A 107 3.08 8.77 5.66
CA GLN A 107 3.62 7.94 4.59
C GLN A 107 2.57 6.90 4.16
N HIS A 108 2.39 6.73 2.86
CA HIS A 108 1.31 5.96 2.23
C HIS A 108 1.18 4.53 2.81
N HIS A 109 2.25 3.74 2.74
CA HIS A 109 2.26 2.34 3.21
C HIS A 109 2.14 2.23 4.73
N HIS A 110 2.60 3.23 5.47
CA HIS A 110 2.34 3.34 6.90
C HIS A 110 0.85 3.57 7.15
N GLY A 111 0.17 4.39 6.34
CA GLY A 111 -1.28 4.56 6.40
C GLY A 111 -2.04 3.25 6.24
N HIS A 112 -1.62 2.40 5.28
CA HIS A 112 -2.17 1.04 5.13
C HIS A 112 -1.93 0.17 6.36
N ALA A 113 -0.73 0.19 6.94
CA ALA A 113 -0.42 -0.54 8.17
C ALA A 113 -1.32 -0.09 9.33
N LEU A 114 -1.44 1.23 9.51
CA LEU A 114 -2.26 1.83 10.55
C LEU A 114 -3.75 1.49 10.39
N SER A 115 -4.24 1.30 9.16
CA SER A 115 -5.64 0.91 8.93
C SER A 115 -5.96 -0.47 9.52
N VAL A 116 -5.05 -1.44 9.37
CA VAL A 116 -5.19 -2.77 9.99
C VAL A 116 -5.01 -2.71 11.49
N MET A 117 -4.01 -1.96 11.96
CA MET A 117 -3.76 -1.81 13.40
C MET A 117 -4.98 -1.24 14.11
N ALA A 118 -5.59 -0.19 13.53
CA ALA A 118 -6.78 0.44 14.09
C ALA A 118 -8.02 -0.47 14.05
N GLU A 119 -8.24 -1.17 12.93
CA GLU A 119 -9.38 -2.08 12.76
C GLU A 119 -9.37 -3.22 13.77
N HIS A 120 -8.18 -3.73 14.11
CA HIS A 120 -8.00 -4.87 14.99
C HIS A 120 -7.51 -4.51 16.41
N HIS A 121 -7.48 -3.21 16.73
CA HIS A 121 -7.04 -2.71 18.04
C HIS A 121 -5.65 -3.24 18.44
N LEU A 122 -4.71 -3.22 17.48
CA LEU A 122 -3.36 -3.71 17.70
C LEU A 122 -2.47 -2.62 18.29
N ASP A 123 -1.98 -2.89 19.47
CA ASP A 123 -0.91 -2.10 20.10
C ASP A 123 0.41 -2.89 20.04
N GLY A 124 1.54 -2.17 20.04
CA GLY A 124 2.87 -2.75 20.07
C GLY A 124 3.44 -3.12 18.70
N LYS A 125 4.48 -3.95 18.74
CA LYS A 125 5.34 -4.22 17.59
C LYS A 125 4.73 -5.24 16.63
N CYS A 126 4.66 -4.89 15.35
CA CYS A 126 4.20 -5.80 14.30
C CYS A 126 5.03 -5.65 13.01
N LEU A 127 5.09 -6.73 12.22
CA LEU A 127 5.60 -6.69 10.86
C LEU A 127 4.43 -6.39 9.92
N ALA A 128 4.45 -5.24 9.28
CA ALA A 128 3.50 -4.87 8.25
C ALA A 128 4.06 -5.25 6.87
N VAL A 129 3.38 -6.15 6.19
CA VAL A 129 3.63 -6.50 4.79
C VAL A 129 2.64 -5.70 3.97
N ILE A 130 3.14 -4.69 3.24
CA ILE A 130 2.30 -3.78 2.47
C ILE A 130 2.65 -3.93 0.99
N PHE A 131 1.79 -4.66 0.28
CA PHE A 131 1.94 -4.91 -1.15
C PHE A 131 0.92 -4.11 -1.95
N ASP A 132 1.43 -3.17 -2.73
CA ASP A 132 0.61 -2.20 -3.45
C ASP A 132 1.15 -1.87 -4.84
N GLY A 133 0.38 -1.08 -5.58
CA GLY A 133 0.73 -0.59 -6.90
C GLY A 133 1.69 0.58 -6.89
N THR A 134 1.49 1.52 -5.98
CA THR A 134 2.27 2.76 -5.91
C THR A 134 2.01 3.52 -4.61
N GLY A 135 3.05 4.10 -4.04
CA GLY A 135 2.99 5.05 -2.95
C GLY A 135 4.31 5.80 -2.84
N PHE A 136 4.28 7.02 -2.33
CA PHE A 136 5.46 7.87 -2.21
C PHE A 136 6.32 7.41 -1.03
N GLY A 137 7.56 7.00 -1.33
CA GLY A 137 8.54 6.59 -0.34
C GLY A 137 9.19 7.78 0.38
N THR A 138 9.64 7.56 1.61
CA THR A 138 10.38 8.57 2.38
C THR A 138 11.75 8.89 1.77
N ASP A 139 12.23 8.06 0.86
CA ASP A 139 13.47 8.21 0.08
C ASP A 139 13.24 8.87 -1.29
N GLY A 140 12.02 9.33 -1.57
CA GLY A 140 11.63 9.94 -2.84
C GLY A 140 11.45 8.94 -3.99
N THR A 141 11.47 7.62 -3.71
CA THR A 141 11.20 6.58 -4.69
C THR A 141 9.74 6.12 -4.65
N VAL A 142 9.30 5.34 -5.63
CA VAL A 142 7.98 4.71 -5.62
C VAL A 142 8.05 3.38 -4.88
N TRP A 143 7.37 3.31 -3.75
CA TRP A 143 7.23 2.09 -2.96
C TRP A 143 6.00 1.28 -3.38
N GLY A 144 5.93 0.01 -2.96
CA GLY A 144 4.77 -0.85 -3.18
C GLY A 144 5.02 -2.33 -2.90
N GLY A 145 6.21 -2.73 -2.51
CA GLY A 145 6.51 -4.11 -2.11
C GLY A 145 7.25 -4.12 -0.77
N GLU A 146 6.61 -3.60 0.30
CA GLU A 146 7.29 -3.15 1.50
C GLU A 146 7.07 -4.07 2.70
N PHE A 147 8.12 -4.18 3.51
CA PHE A 147 8.08 -4.79 4.83
C PHE A 147 8.47 -3.71 5.85
N LEU A 148 7.50 -3.29 6.65
CA LEU A 148 7.65 -2.24 7.65
C LEU A 148 7.55 -2.86 9.04
N LEU A 149 8.52 -2.57 9.89
CA LEU A 149 8.43 -2.89 11.30
C LEU A 149 7.77 -1.71 11.99
N CYS A 150 6.51 -1.87 12.35
CA CYS A 150 5.71 -0.85 13.01
C CYS A 150 5.73 -1.07 14.52
N GLU A 151 5.86 0.02 15.28
CA GLU A 151 5.75 0.03 16.72
C GLU A 151 5.06 1.33 17.13
N ASP A 152 3.95 1.22 17.85
CA ASP A 152 3.02 2.30 18.15
C ASP A 152 2.57 3.02 16.86
N ARG A 153 3.19 4.14 16.51
CA ARG A 153 2.85 4.96 15.33
C ARG A 153 4.08 5.34 14.51
N SER A 154 5.16 4.69 14.78
CA SER A 154 6.38 4.79 14.00
C SER A 154 6.58 3.54 13.15
N PHE A 155 7.43 3.65 12.16
CA PHE A 155 7.82 2.49 11.36
C PHE A 155 9.29 2.58 10.96
N ILE A 156 9.87 1.42 10.71
CA ILE A 156 11.18 1.27 10.09
C ILE A 156 11.01 0.33 8.89
N ARG A 157 11.54 0.72 7.74
CA ARG A 157 11.60 -0.14 6.56
C ARG A 157 12.66 -1.20 6.78
N VAL A 158 12.25 -2.47 6.91
CA VAL A 158 13.15 -3.61 7.18
C VAL A 158 13.34 -4.50 5.95
N GLY A 159 12.51 -4.35 4.95
CA GLY A 159 12.65 -5.07 3.68
C GLY A 159 11.77 -4.50 2.58
N ALA A 160 12.09 -4.88 1.35
CA ALA A 160 11.28 -4.52 0.17
C ALA A 160 11.60 -5.44 -1.02
N VAL A 161 10.73 -5.43 -2.03
CA VAL A 161 11.13 -5.83 -3.38
C VAL A 161 12.24 -4.89 -3.86
N LYS A 162 13.28 -5.42 -4.51
CA LYS A 162 14.41 -4.60 -4.96
C LYS A 162 13.96 -3.51 -5.91
N PRO A 163 14.23 -2.23 -5.61
CA PRO A 163 13.84 -1.14 -6.48
C PRO A 163 14.57 -1.18 -7.82
N ILE A 164 13.82 -1.19 -8.91
CA ILE A 164 14.35 -1.12 -10.27
C ILE A 164 13.99 0.21 -10.93
N SER A 165 14.70 0.56 -12.01
CA SER A 165 14.34 1.73 -12.82
C SER A 165 13.15 1.41 -13.70
N MET A 166 12.02 2.09 -13.48
CA MET A 166 10.79 1.99 -14.28
C MET A 166 10.67 3.23 -15.16
N ILE A 167 10.26 3.06 -16.43
CA ILE A 167 9.99 4.16 -17.35
C ILE A 167 8.53 4.62 -17.26
N SER A 168 8.30 5.92 -17.52
CA SER A 168 6.96 6.51 -17.74
C SER A 168 5.98 6.41 -16.57
N GLY A 169 6.41 6.66 -15.32
CA GLY A 169 5.49 6.96 -14.21
C GLY A 169 4.10 6.30 -14.28
N ASP A 170 3.04 7.10 -14.26
CA ASP A 170 1.63 6.64 -14.23
C ASP A 170 1.21 5.79 -15.44
N GLU A 171 1.81 6.03 -16.64
CA GLU A 171 1.49 5.17 -17.78
C GLU A 171 1.98 3.73 -17.62
N SER A 172 2.99 3.48 -16.80
CA SER A 172 3.44 2.11 -16.51
C SER A 172 2.36 1.27 -15.83
N VAL A 173 1.44 1.91 -15.11
CA VAL A 173 0.29 1.26 -14.48
C VAL A 173 -0.66 0.68 -15.53
N ARG A 174 -0.82 1.36 -16.66
CA ARG A 174 -1.68 0.90 -17.77
C ARG A 174 -1.00 -0.06 -18.73
N GLN A 175 0.33 -0.01 -18.83
CA GLN A 175 1.12 -0.70 -19.84
C GLN A 175 2.04 -1.75 -19.20
N ALA A 176 1.49 -2.92 -18.88
CA ALA A 176 2.18 -4.03 -18.23
C ALA A 176 3.46 -4.46 -18.97
N TRP A 177 3.48 -4.38 -20.29
CA TRP A 177 4.68 -4.66 -21.10
C TRP A 177 5.87 -3.75 -20.75
N LYS A 178 5.62 -2.48 -20.33
CA LYS A 178 6.70 -1.59 -19.87
C LYS A 178 7.35 -2.13 -18.61
N SER A 179 6.51 -2.56 -17.66
CA SER A 179 6.99 -3.18 -16.43
C SER A 179 7.83 -4.42 -16.71
N LEU A 180 7.37 -5.30 -17.60
CA LEU A 180 8.13 -6.47 -18.04
C LEU A 180 9.49 -6.08 -18.61
N LEU A 181 9.52 -5.18 -19.60
CA LEU A 181 10.77 -4.81 -20.25
C LEU A 181 11.77 -4.12 -19.30
N CYS A 182 11.29 -3.33 -18.35
CA CYS A 182 12.13 -2.75 -17.29
C CYS A 182 12.76 -3.85 -16.41
N HIS A 183 11.99 -4.85 -16.01
CA HIS A 183 12.50 -6.00 -15.25
C HIS A 183 13.51 -6.81 -16.06
N LEU A 184 13.26 -7.11 -17.33
CA LEU A 184 14.21 -7.82 -18.19
C LEU A 184 15.51 -7.05 -18.38
N VAL A 185 15.43 -5.72 -18.59
CA VAL A 185 16.62 -4.85 -18.66
C VAL A 185 17.41 -4.88 -17.35
N HIS A 186 16.73 -4.79 -16.19
CA HIS A 186 17.36 -4.90 -14.87
C HIS A 186 18.09 -6.23 -14.68
N SER A 187 17.48 -7.33 -15.13
CA SER A 187 18.02 -8.69 -14.99
C SER A 187 19.03 -9.07 -16.07
N GLY A 188 19.29 -8.18 -17.05
CA GLY A 188 20.21 -8.46 -18.15
C GLY A 188 19.70 -9.50 -19.17
N ILE A 189 18.40 -9.80 -19.14
CA ILE A 189 17.79 -10.80 -20.04
C ILE A 189 17.39 -10.14 -21.36
N PRO A 190 17.83 -10.67 -22.50
CA PRO A 190 17.45 -10.15 -23.80
C PRO A 190 15.96 -10.37 -24.09
N SER A 191 15.38 -9.49 -24.90
CA SER A 191 14.00 -9.59 -25.35
C SER A 191 13.91 -9.30 -26.84
N ASP A 192 13.11 -10.10 -27.56
CA ASP A 192 12.83 -9.93 -29.00
C ASP A 192 11.78 -8.83 -29.25
N ASP A 193 11.23 -8.23 -28.21
CA ASP A 193 10.30 -7.12 -28.36
C ASP A 193 11.01 -5.90 -28.95
N LYS A 194 10.48 -5.39 -30.07
CA LYS A 194 11.05 -4.22 -30.76
C LYS A 194 11.19 -2.98 -29.89
N ARG A 195 10.38 -2.88 -28.81
CA ARG A 195 10.39 -1.79 -27.82
C ARG A 195 11.55 -1.91 -26.83
N ALA A 196 12.14 -3.10 -26.66
CA ALA A 196 13.18 -3.36 -25.65
C ALA A 196 14.41 -2.46 -25.81
N ALA A 197 14.83 -2.17 -27.05
CA ALA A 197 15.96 -1.28 -27.32
C ALA A 197 15.73 0.13 -26.79
N VAL A 198 14.53 0.68 -26.96
CA VAL A 198 14.17 2.02 -26.47
C VAL A 198 14.10 2.03 -24.94
N VAL A 199 13.50 1.00 -24.33
CA VAL A 199 13.45 0.85 -22.88
C VAL A 199 14.86 0.79 -22.28
N LYS A 200 15.75 -0.02 -22.88
CA LYS A 200 17.15 -0.14 -22.45
C LYS A 200 17.88 1.21 -22.46
N VAL A 201 17.73 1.98 -23.53
CA VAL A 201 18.33 3.32 -23.65
C VAL A 201 17.75 4.28 -22.60
N ALA A 202 16.42 4.29 -22.44
CA ALA A 202 15.77 5.14 -21.46
C ALA A 202 16.21 4.82 -20.02
N VAL A 203 16.26 3.54 -19.65
CA VAL A 203 16.72 3.09 -18.33
C VAL A 203 18.19 3.43 -18.10
N ALA A 204 19.06 3.17 -19.09
CA ALA A 204 20.49 3.46 -18.98
C ALA A 204 20.79 4.97 -18.89
N GLY A 205 20.00 5.78 -19.61
CA GLY A 205 20.14 7.25 -19.61
C GLY A 205 19.35 7.97 -18.50
N GLY A 206 18.60 7.26 -17.67
CA GLY A 206 17.73 7.88 -16.64
C GLY A 206 16.60 8.73 -17.24
N LEU A 207 16.19 8.47 -18.49
CA LEU A 207 15.21 9.28 -19.20
C LEU A 207 13.79 8.92 -18.78
N ASN A 208 13.11 9.86 -18.11
CA ASN A 208 11.75 9.67 -17.60
C ASN A 208 11.62 8.36 -16.79
N THR A 209 12.57 8.11 -15.90
CA THR A 209 12.61 6.93 -15.05
C THR A 209 12.44 7.31 -13.58
N VAL A 210 11.82 6.38 -12.83
CA VAL A 210 11.71 6.43 -11.38
C VAL A 210 12.15 5.09 -10.81
N LYS A 211 12.78 5.09 -9.63
CA LYS A 211 13.05 3.85 -8.90
C LYS A 211 11.75 3.37 -8.26
N SER A 212 11.44 2.07 -8.43
CA SER A 212 10.22 1.50 -7.90
C SER A 212 10.43 0.09 -7.35
N SER A 213 9.89 -0.15 -6.16
CA SER A 213 9.76 -1.47 -5.51
C SER A 213 8.34 -2.05 -5.63
N SER A 214 7.50 -1.52 -6.55
CA SER A 214 6.10 -1.87 -6.68
C SER A 214 5.84 -3.36 -6.90
N MET A 215 5.12 -3.98 -5.97
CA MET A 215 4.63 -5.35 -6.12
C MET A 215 3.56 -5.43 -7.23
N GLY A 216 2.67 -4.45 -7.33
CA GLY A 216 1.66 -4.41 -8.38
C GLY A 216 2.26 -4.38 -9.79
N ARG A 217 3.35 -3.62 -10.00
CA ARG A 217 4.06 -3.63 -11.29
C ARG A 217 4.79 -4.93 -11.56
N LEU A 218 5.24 -5.63 -10.51
CA LEU A 218 5.82 -6.97 -10.66
C LEU A 218 4.75 -7.99 -11.09
N PHE A 219 3.54 -7.96 -10.50
CA PHE A 219 2.40 -8.77 -10.95
C PHE A 219 2.04 -8.49 -12.41
N ASP A 220 2.01 -7.23 -12.82
CA ASP A 220 1.75 -6.84 -14.21
C ASP A 220 2.83 -7.40 -15.16
N ALA A 221 4.11 -7.29 -14.77
CA ALA A 221 5.23 -7.79 -15.55
C ALA A 221 5.17 -9.31 -15.75
N VAL A 222 4.85 -10.07 -14.70
CA VAL A 222 4.68 -11.52 -14.79
C VAL A 222 3.49 -11.89 -15.67
N SER A 223 2.36 -11.19 -15.55
CA SER A 223 1.19 -11.39 -16.43
C SER A 223 1.54 -11.16 -17.90
N ALA A 224 2.30 -10.11 -18.20
CA ALA A 224 2.78 -9.83 -19.56
C ALA A 224 3.79 -10.89 -20.06
N ALA A 225 4.73 -11.34 -19.21
CA ALA A 225 5.69 -12.38 -19.55
C ALA A 225 5.00 -13.72 -19.91
N LEU A 226 3.91 -14.04 -19.24
CA LEU A 226 3.07 -15.21 -19.55
C LEU A 226 2.15 -14.98 -20.76
N GLY A 227 2.16 -13.79 -21.37
CA GLY A 227 1.29 -13.42 -22.49
C GLY A 227 -0.20 -13.47 -22.13
N LEU A 228 -0.55 -13.14 -20.90
CA LEU A 228 -1.96 -13.06 -20.44
C LEU A 228 -2.58 -11.71 -20.80
N ALA A 229 -1.85 -10.61 -20.59
CA ALA A 229 -2.24 -9.28 -21.04
C ALA A 229 -1.04 -8.31 -21.01
N ASP A 230 -0.97 -7.43 -22.01
CA ASP A 230 0.02 -6.36 -22.13
C ASP A 230 -0.47 -5.03 -21.54
N TYR A 231 -1.79 -4.90 -21.28
CA TYR A 231 -2.43 -3.66 -20.88
C TYR A 231 -3.46 -3.88 -19.76
N ASN A 232 -3.44 -3.00 -18.78
CA ASN A 232 -4.50 -2.85 -17.79
C ASN A 232 -5.59 -1.93 -18.38
N THR A 233 -6.63 -2.51 -18.98
CA THR A 233 -7.80 -1.77 -19.48
C THR A 233 -8.73 -1.30 -18.36
N TYR A 234 -8.56 -1.85 -17.17
CA TYR A 234 -9.08 -1.42 -15.88
C TYR A 234 -8.05 -1.77 -14.81
N GLN A 235 -8.16 -1.15 -13.63
CA GLN A 235 -7.21 -1.32 -12.53
C GLN A 235 -7.04 -2.79 -12.14
N GLY A 236 -5.78 -3.26 -12.11
CA GLY A 236 -5.43 -4.61 -11.67
C GLY A 236 -5.77 -5.75 -12.64
N ARG A 237 -6.22 -5.46 -13.87
CA ARG A 237 -6.60 -6.51 -14.83
C ARG A 237 -5.51 -7.57 -15.04
N CYS A 238 -4.27 -7.15 -15.23
CA CYS A 238 -3.16 -8.08 -15.47
C CYS A 238 -2.93 -8.99 -14.24
N ALA A 239 -2.94 -8.42 -13.04
CA ALA A 239 -2.82 -9.17 -11.79
C ALA A 239 -3.99 -10.15 -11.59
N MET A 240 -5.22 -9.74 -11.91
CA MET A 240 -6.40 -10.62 -11.82
C MET A 240 -6.34 -11.79 -12.80
N LEU A 241 -5.84 -11.58 -14.02
CA LEU A 241 -5.65 -12.67 -14.98
C LEU A 241 -4.58 -13.65 -14.50
N LEU A 242 -3.51 -13.14 -13.90
CA LEU A 242 -2.45 -13.96 -13.31
C LEU A 242 -2.98 -14.79 -12.14
N GLU A 243 -3.75 -14.20 -11.23
CA GLU A 243 -4.42 -14.90 -10.13
C GLU A 243 -5.35 -16.00 -10.65
N ASN A 244 -6.16 -15.72 -11.68
CA ASN A 244 -7.05 -16.71 -12.27
C ASN A 244 -6.30 -17.92 -12.83
N GLN A 245 -5.16 -17.71 -13.50
CA GLN A 245 -4.31 -18.81 -14.00
C GLN A 245 -3.72 -19.63 -12.84
N ALA A 246 -3.23 -18.97 -11.80
CA ALA A 246 -2.69 -19.64 -10.62
C ALA A 246 -3.78 -20.44 -9.86
N ALA A 247 -4.98 -19.87 -9.72
CA ALA A 247 -6.10 -20.54 -9.08
C ALA A 247 -6.58 -21.78 -9.88
N LEU A 248 -6.56 -21.71 -11.20
CA LEU A 248 -6.83 -22.87 -12.07
C LEU A 248 -5.78 -23.95 -11.86
N ALA A 249 -4.49 -23.61 -11.88
CA ALA A 249 -3.40 -24.55 -11.65
C ALA A 249 -3.52 -25.25 -10.29
N LYS A 250 -3.80 -24.48 -9.22
CA LYS A 250 -4.00 -25.01 -7.86
C LYS A 250 -5.17 -25.99 -7.81
N ARG A 251 -6.31 -25.64 -8.44
CA ARG A 251 -7.50 -26.50 -8.50
C ARG A 251 -7.29 -27.79 -9.29
N GLU A 252 -6.48 -27.73 -10.36
CA GLU A 252 -6.11 -28.88 -11.19
C GLU A 252 -4.99 -29.73 -10.58
N GLY A 253 -4.45 -29.34 -9.42
CA GLY A 253 -3.36 -30.06 -8.76
C GLY A 253 -2.04 -30.00 -9.52
N LYS A 254 -1.82 -28.95 -10.33
CA LYS A 254 -0.55 -28.79 -11.05
C LYS A 254 0.59 -28.52 -10.08
N ILE A 255 1.76 -29.05 -10.42
CA ILE A 255 2.99 -28.74 -9.69
C ILE A 255 3.42 -27.32 -10.08
N PRO A 256 3.59 -26.41 -9.11
CA PRO A 256 4.01 -25.05 -9.41
C PRO A 256 5.45 -25.02 -9.94
N THR A 257 5.72 -24.10 -10.86
CA THR A 257 7.10 -23.85 -11.29
C THR A 257 7.90 -23.31 -10.12
N GLU A 258 9.06 -23.88 -9.84
CA GLU A 258 9.93 -23.42 -8.75
C GLU A 258 10.57 -22.08 -9.13
N LEU A 259 10.02 -20.99 -8.59
CA LEU A 259 10.50 -19.62 -8.75
C LEU A 259 11.05 -19.10 -7.43
N SER A 260 12.01 -18.19 -7.47
CA SER A 260 12.64 -17.62 -6.27
C SER A 260 13.08 -16.18 -6.50
N PHE A 261 13.26 -15.45 -5.41
CA PHE A 261 13.91 -14.15 -5.37
C PHE A 261 15.34 -14.32 -4.82
N ASN A 262 16.27 -13.48 -5.26
CA ASN A 262 17.55 -13.35 -4.57
C ASN A 262 17.38 -12.41 -3.37
N GLU A 263 17.97 -12.81 -2.24
CA GLU A 263 18.00 -11.97 -1.02
C GLU A 263 19.30 -11.18 -0.99
N GLU A 264 19.20 -9.86 -0.83
CA GLU A 264 20.31 -8.93 -0.64
C GLU A 264 20.07 -8.09 0.61
N VAL A 265 21.04 -8.03 1.50
CA VAL A 265 20.95 -7.22 2.73
C VAL A 265 21.85 -6.01 2.58
N VAL A 266 21.27 -4.83 2.80
CA VAL A 266 21.97 -3.54 2.71
C VAL A 266 21.90 -2.86 4.05
N GLU A 267 23.06 -2.48 4.60
CA GLU A 267 23.13 -1.66 5.82
C GLU A 267 22.79 -0.21 5.49
N THR A 268 21.92 0.38 6.29
CA THR A 268 21.50 1.78 6.21
C THR A 268 21.70 2.46 7.57
N GLU A 269 21.57 3.78 7.62
CA GLU A 269 21.64 4.55 8.88
C GLU A 269 20.56 4.11 9.88
N ASN A 270 19.42 3.58 9.41
CA ASN A 270 18.30 3.15 10.22
C ASN A 270 18.26 1.62 10.48
N GLY A 271 19.37 0.92 10.20
CA GLY A 271 19.47 -0.53 10.32
C GLY A 271 19.55 -1.25 8.97
N SER A 272 19.55 -2.58 8.99
CA SER A 272 19.65 -3.38 7.78
C SER A 272 18.31 -3.52 7.07
N VAL A 273 18.32 -3.36 5.75
CA VAL A 273 17.15 -3.56 4.87
C VAL A 273 17.40 -4.78 3.97
N THR A 274 16.43 -5.69 3.92
CA THR A 274 16.47 -6.87 3.06
C THR A 274 15.74 -6.60 1.75
N PHE A 275 16.45 -6.66 0.62
CA PHE A 275 15.84 -6.55 -0.69
C PHE A 275 15.67 -7.93 -1.33
N PHE A 276 14.49 -8.14 -1.91
CA PHE A 276 14.15 -9.34 -2.69
C PHE A 276 14.21 -9.01 -4.18
N ASP A 277 15.29 -9.45 -4.86
CA ASP A 277 15.50 -9.21 -6.27
C ASP A 277 14.75 -10.24 -7.13
N PRO A 278 13.80 -9.82 -7.98
CA PRO A 278 13.03 -10.71 -8.85
C PRO A 278 13.82 -11.24 -10.05
N ALA A 279 15.09 -10.88 -10.24
CA ALA A 279 15.88 -11.28 -11.42
C ALA A 279 15.85 -12.78 -11.73
N PRO A 280 15.93 -13.71 -10.75
CA PRO A 280 15.89 -15.14 -11.05
C PRO A 280 14.54 -15.66 -11.56
N LEU A 281 13.45 -14.90 -11.39
CA LEU A 281 12.12 -15.33 -11.85
C LEU A 281 12.05 -15.46 -13.36
N TRP A 282 12.69 -14.55 -14.09
CA TRP A 282 12.42 -14.32 -15.51
C TRP A 282 12.85 -15.45 -16.43
N GLU A 283 13.94 -16.14 -16.12
CA GLU A 283 14.40 -17.29 -16.90
C GLU A 283 13.38 -18.45 -16.90
N LYS A 284 12.65 -18.61 -15.78
CA LYS A 284 11.71 -19.72 -15.59
C LYS A 284 10.24 -19.33 -15.85
N VAL A 285 9.86 -18.06 -15.61
CA VAL A 285 8.49 -17.57 -15.84
C VAL A 285 8.11 -17.67 -17.32
N MET A 286 9.05 -17.43 -18.23
CA MET A 286 8.81 -17.50 -19.68
C MET A 286 8.78 -18.94 -20.23
N GLY A 287 8.65 -19.94 -19.35
CA GLY A 287 8.52 -21.35 -19.73
C GLY A 287 7.16 -21.71 -20.36
N GLU A 288 7.00 -22.99 -20.72
CA GLU A 288 5.84 -23.47 -21.50
C GLU A 288 4.52 -23.52 -20.71
N ASP A 289 4.53 -23.90 -19.41
CA ASP A 289 3.30 -24.01 -18.58
C ASP A 289 3.00 -22.70 -17.84
N LYS A 290 2.19 -21.86 -18.48
CA LYS A 290 1.76 -20.56 -17.94
C LYS A 290 1.03 -20.68 -16.60
N ALA A 291 0.24 -21.71 -16.42
CA ALA A 291 -0.57 -21.88 -15.20
C ALA A 291 0.32 -22.33 -14.02
N ALA A 292 1.25 -23.25 -14.26
CA ALA A 292 2.24 -23.65 -13.27
C ALA A 292 3.18 -22.49 -12.89
N ALA A 293 3.60 -21.67 -13.86
CA ALA A 293 4.42 -20.48 -13.60
C ALA A 293 3.65 -19.40 -12.81
N ALA A 294 2.36 -19.17 -13.13
CA ALA A 294 1.51 -18.26 -12.38
C ALA A 294 1.35 -18.69 -10.92
N LEU A 295 1.13 -19.99 -10.66
CA LEU A 295 1.05 -20.53 -9.29
C LEU A 295 2.41 -20.42 -8.59
N GLY A 296 3.50 -20.79 -9.26
CA GLY A 296 4.86 -20.71 -8.73
C GLY A 296 5.26 -19.28 -8.34
N PHE A 297 4.80 -18.27 -9.09
CA PHE A 297 5.02 -16.86 -8.74
C PHE A 297 4.32 -16.47 -7.43
N HIS A 298 3.03 -16.84 -7.25
CA HIS A 298 2.33 -16.58 -5.99
C HIS A 298 3.03 -17.25 -4.81
N GLU A 299 3.45 -18.50 -4.98
CA GLU A 299 4.21 -19.20 -3.94
C GLU A 299 5.57 -18.55 -3.64
N ALA A 300 6.26 -18.03 -4.67
CA ALA A 300 7.51 -17.32 -4.45
C ALA A 300 7.29 -16.02 -3.65
N VAL A 301 6.20 -15.29 -3.92
CA VAL A 301 5.83 -14.11 -3.13
C VAL A 301 5.45 -14.49 -1.69
N ILE A 302 4.71 -15.57 -1.48
CA ILE A 302 4.37 -16.06 -0.13
C ILE A 302 5.66 -16.39 0.64
N ARG A 303 6.64 -17.05 0.00
CA ARG A 303 7.92 -17.41 0.65
C ARG A 303 8.73 -16.19 1.09
N ILE A 304 8.74 -15.07 0.36
CA ILE A 304 9.45 -13.86 0.85
C ILE A 304 8.74 -13.25 2.06
N VAL A 305 7.41 -13.38 2.15
CA VAL A 305 6.65 -12.94 3.33
C VAL A 305 7.01 -13.79 4.54
N GLU A 306 7.01 -15.12 4.41
CA GLU A 306 7.45 -16.05 5.45
C GLU A 306 8.89 -15.75 5.90
N ARG A 307 9.78 -15.55 4.93
CA ARG A 307 11.20 -15.28 5.19
C ARG A 307 11.39 -13.99 6.01
N MET A 308 10.64 -12.93 5.72
CA MET A 308 10.71 -11.69 6.50
C MET A 308 10.11 -11.84 7.89
N ALA A 309 9.02 -12.59 8.04
CA ALA A 309 8.44 -12.87 9.35
C ALA A 309 9.43 -13.63 10.25
N GLU A 310 10.07 -14.66 9.72
CA GLU A 310 11.14 -15.40 10.42
C GLU A 310 12.32 -14.51 10.80
N LYS A 311 12.77 -13.66 9.85
CA LYS A 311 13.95 -12.80 10.04
C LYS A 311 13.73 -11.73 11.09
N THR A 312 12.53 -11.18 11.17
CA THR A 312 12.17 -10.17 12.17
C THR A 312 11.85 -10.79 13.53
N GLY A 313 11.41 -12.04 13.57
CA GLY A 313 11.01 -12.73 14.78
C GLY A 313 9.82 -12.13 15.52
N VAL A 314 9.03 -11.28 14.84
CA VAL A 314 7.88 -10.60 15.42
C VAL A 314 6.67 -11.54 15.40
N GLU A 315 5.94 -11.63 16.51
CA GLU A 315 4.78 -12.50 16.64
C GLU A 315 3.61 -12.07 15.75
N THR A 316 3.36 -10.75 15.69
CA THR A 316 2.22 -10.18 14.98
C THR A 316 2.62 -9.75 13.57
N VAL A 317 1.91 -10.25 12.56
CA VAL A 317 2.08 -9.89 11.15
C VAL A 317 0.78 -9.30 10.62
N ILE A 318 0.85 -8.15 9.94
CA ILE A 318 -0.29 -7.53 9.29
C ILE A 318 -0.08 -7.50 7.77
N LEU A 319 -1.17 -7.73 7.01
CA LEU A 319 -1.17 -7.78 5.56
C LEU A 319 -2.12 -6.71 5.03
N SER A 320 -1.63 -5.77 4.20
CA SER A 320 -2.43 -4.70 3.59
C SER A 320 -1.83 -4.21 2.27
N GLY A 321 -2.51 -3.28 1.62
CA GLY A 321 -2.21 -2.80 0.27
C GLY A 321 -3.04 -3.50 -0.80
N GLY A 322 -3.22 -2.84 -1.95
CA GLY A 322 -4.13 -3.28 -3.02
C GLY A 322 -3.85 -4.69 -3.57
N CYS A 323 -2.59 -5.17 -3.50
CA CYS A 323 -2.26 -6.52 -3.95
C CYS A 323 -2.88 -7.63 -3.09
N PHE A 324 -3.25 -7.35 -1.84
CA PHE A 324 -3.97 -8.31 -0.99
C PHE A 324 -5.48 -8.41 -1.28
N ALA A 325 -5.99 -7.70 -2.29
CA ALA A 325 -7.25 -8.04 -2.93
C ALA A 325 -7.16 -9.41 -3.66
N ASN A 326 -5.96 -9.85 -4.04
CA ASN A 326 -5.69 -11.18 -4.57
C ASN A 326 -5.89 -12.23 -3.47
N ARG A 327 -6.95 -13.01 -3.63
CA ARG A 327 -7.37 -14.00 -2.64
C ARG A 327 -6.34 -15.12 -2.47
N LEU A 328 -5.76 -15.60 -3.58
CA LEU A 328 -4.77 -16.67 -3.54
C LEU A 328 -3.51 -16.25 -2.76
N LEU A 329 -3.07 -15.01 -2.95
CA LEU A 329 -1.94 -14.43 -2.21
C LEU A 329 -2.28 -14.27 -0.72
N LEU A 330 -3.43 -13.66 -0.41
CA LEU A 330 -3.86 -13.44 0.96
C LEU A 330 -4.00 -14.75 1.74
N GLU A 331 -4.79 -15.70 1.21
CA GLU A 331 -5.02 -16.98 1.87
C GLU A 331 -3.71 -17.77 2.04
N GLY A 332 -2.84 -17.76 1.02
CA GLY A 332 -1.54 -18.40 1.08
C GLY A 332 -0.62 -17.80 2.15
N CYS A 333 -0.54 -16.47 2.24
CA CYS A 333 0.24 -15.81 3.30
C CYS A 333 -0.34 -16.10 4.70
N VAL A 334 -1.66 -16.05 4.85
CA VAL A 334 -2.31 -16.34 6.15
C VAL A 334 -2.06 -17.77 6.60
N GLU A 335 -2.19 -18.75 5.69
CA GLU A 335 -1.94 -20.16 5.98
C GLU A 335 -0.48 -20.40 6.37
N ALA A 336 0.45 -19.89 5.56
CA ALA A 336 1.88 -20.06 5.78
C ALA A 336 2.34 -19.44 7.11
N LEU A 337 1.95 -18.20 7.40
CA LEU A 337 2.33 -17.52 8.63
C LEU A 337 1.71 -18.15 9.88
N LYS A 338 0.41 -18.49 9.82
CA LYS A 338 -0.26 -19.20 10.94
C LYS A 338 0.33 -20.58 11.18
N GLY A 339 0.74 -21.29 10.12
CA GLY A 339 1.44 -22.56 10.21
C GLY A 339 2.77 -22.47 10.96
N LYS A 340 3.39 -21.29 11.02
CA LYS A 340 4.60 -20.98 11.79
C LYS A 340 4.35 -20.32 13.15
N GLY A 341 3.09 -20.17 13.54
CA GLY A 341 2.69 -19.67 14.85
C GLY A 341 2.53 -18.15 14.97
N HIS A 342 2.56 -17.41 13.84
CA HIS A 342 2.32 -15.96 13.85
C HIS A 342 0.83 -15.64 14.04
N ALA A 343 0.54 -14.55 14.76
CA ALA A 343 -0.77 -13.89 14.78
C ALA A 343 -0.89 -13.03 13.53
N VAL A 344 -1.86 -13.34 12.65
CA VAL A 344 -1.99 -12.69 11.33
C VAL A 344 -3.27 -11.92 11.23
N TYR A 345 -3.17 -10.63 10.86
CA TYR A 345 -4.27 -9.71 10.71
C TYR A 345 -4.25 -9.06 9.32
N TRP A 346 -5.42 -8.72 8.79
CA TRP A 346 -5.59 -8.03 7.51
C TRP A 346 -6.90 -7.25 7.50
N ASN A 347 -7.07 -6.35 6.55
CA ASN A 347 -8.32 -5.60 6.44
C ASN A 347 -9.52 -6.52 6.19
N GLN A 348 -10.56 -6.42 7.01
CA GLN A 348 -11.79 -7.21 6.95
C GLN A 348 -13.03 -6.32 6.77
N ALA A 349 -13.18 -5.31 7.63
CA ALA A 349 -14.25 -4.32 7.57
C ALA A 349 -13.91 -3.13 6.66
N LEU A 350 -12.62 -2.98 6.33
CA LEU A 350 -12.09 -1.95 5.45
C LEU A 350 -11.51 -2.55 4.17
N PRO A 351 -11.46 -1.80 3.05
CA PRO A 351 -10.72 -2.21 1.87
C PRO A 351 -9.21 -2.28 2.15
N PRO A 352 -8.48 -3.26 1.55
CA PRO A 352 -7.02 -3.35 1.71
C PRO A 352 -6.26 -2.30 0.90
N GLY A 353 -6.84 -1.77 -0.19
CA GLY A 353 -6.27 -0.69 -1.02
C GLY A 353 -6.59 0.69 -0.47
N ASP A 354 -6.41 1.72 -1.31
CA ASP A 354 -6.54 3.15 -0.95
C ASP A 354 -7.90 3.54 -0.38
N GLY A 355 -8.95 2.74 -0.67
CA GLY A 355 -10.26 2.92 -0.04
C GLY A 355 -10.26 2.81 1.49
N GLY A 356 -9.27 2.12 2.08
CA GLY A 356 -9.05 2.00 3.52
C GLY A 356 -8.01 2.97 4.08
N LEU A 357 -7.27 3.67 3.23
CA LEU A 357 -6.12 4.49 3.62
C LEU A 357 -6.49 5.65 4.55
N ALA A 358 -7.55 6.38 4.22
CA ALA A 358 -8.00 7.52 5.02
C ALA A 358 -8.36 7.13 6.47
N PHE A 359 -8.82 5.90 6.70
CA PHE A 359 -9.10 5.38 8.04
C PHE A 359 -7.82 5.30 8.90
N GLY A 360 -6.75 4.72 8.35
CA GLY A 360 -5.46 4.65 9.03
C GLY A 360 -4.85 6.02 9.29
N GLN A 361 -4.99 6.95 8.33
CA GLN A 361 -4.56 8.34 8.48
C GLN A 361 -5.35 9.05 9.59
N ALA A 362 -6.68 8.87 9.67
CA ALA A 362 -7.50 9.46 10.71
C ALA A 362 -7.09 8.93 12.10
N TRP A 363 -6.91 7.62 12.23
CA TRP A 363 -6.45 7.01 13.48
C TRP A 363 -5.07 7.52 13.92
N TYR A 364 -4.15 7.72 12.97
CA TYR A 364 -2.85 8.35 13.23
C TYR A 364 -3.02 9.75 13.84
N GLY A 365 -3.86 10.59 13.21
CA GLY A 365 -4.10 11.95 13.67
C GLY A 365 -4.75 12.03 15.05
N MET A 366 -5.77 11.19 15.32
CA MET A 366 -6.44 11.14 16.63
C MET A 366 -5.48 10.94 17.79
N ASN A 367 -4.46 10.19 17.55
CA ASN A 367 -3.49 9.80 18.56
C ASN A 367 -2.36 10.82 18.75
N GLN A 368 -1.86 11.44 17.68
CA GLN A 368 -0.74 12.40 17.74
C GLN A 368 -1.04 13.63 18.60
N LEU A 369 -2.26 14.13 18.56
CA LEU A 369 -2.62 15.33 19.31
C LEU A 369 -2.90 15.06 20.80
N ASN A 370 -3.27 13.84 21.16
CA ASN A 370 -3.41 13.44 22.56
C ASN A 370 -2.06 13.51 23.30
N GLU A 371 -0.98 13.16 22.64
CA GLU A 371 0.39 13.27 23.19
C GLU A 371 0.81 14.73 23.40
N ARG A 372 0.54 15.62 22.44
CA ARG A 372 0.81 17.07 22.60
C ARG A 372 0.00 17.69 23.73
N LYS A 373 -1.29 17.33 23.91
CA LYS A 373 -2.11 17.81 25.02
C LYS A 373 -1.61 17.30 26.38
N SER A 374 -1.13 16.05 26.47
CA SER A 374 -0.53 15.52 27.70
C SER A 374 0.77 16.24 28.06
N TYR A 375 1.61 16.54 27.05
CA TYR A 375 2.85 17.29 27.23
C TYR A 375 2.59 18.74 27.69
N VAL A 376 1.64 19.45 27.07
CA VAL A 376 1.26 20.82 27.48
C VAL A 376 0.63 20.84 28.87
N ARG A 377 -0.18 19.84 29.25
CA ARG A 377 -0.72 19.73 30.62
C ARG A 377 0.38 19.45 31.64
N SER A 378 1.43 18.66 31.32
CA SER A 378 2.54 18.41 32.23
C SER A 378 3.42 19.66 32.45
N ILE A 379 3.56 20.53 31.43
CA ILE A 379 4.29 21.80 31.56
C ILE A 379 3.48 22.84 32.35
N SER A 380 2.16 22.92 32.16
CA SER A 380 1.30 23.87 32.89
C SER A 380 1.05 23.45 34.34
N GLY A 381 1.22 22.18 34.68
CA GLY A 381 1.12 21.65 36.04
C GLY A 381 2.36 21.91 36.91
N SER A 382 3.50 22.33 36.34
CA SER A 382 4.74 22.62 37.07
C SER A 382 4.99 24.09 37.37
N CYS A 383 4.09 25.00 36.99
CA CYS A 383 4.15 26.42 37.30
C CYS A 383 3.11 26.85 38.38
N GLY A 384 3.08 26.14 39.48
CA GLY A 384 2.23 26.52 40.60
C GLY A 384 2.79 26.01 41.94
N ASN A 385 3.78 26.72 42.46
CA ASN A 385 4.10 26.93 43.89
C ASN A 385 5.61 27.25 44.05
N HIS A 386 5.92 28.52 43.97
CA HIS A 386 6.89 29.17 44.88
C HIS A 386 6.59 30.65 44.95
#